data_51bc9442c0484cc3aa50a4bd72639c4c
#
_entry.id   51bc9442c0484cc3aa50a4bd72639c4c
#
_cell.length_a   1.000
_cell.length_b   1.000
_cell.length_c   1.000
_cell.angle_alpha   90.00
_cell.angle_beta   90.00
_cell.angle_gamma   90.00
#
_symmetry.space_group_name_H-M   'P 1'
#
loop_
_entity.id
_entity.type
_entity.pdbx_description
1 polymer ?
#
loop_
_entity_poly.entity_id
_entity_poly.type
_entity_poly.pdbx_seq_one_letter_code
_entity_poly.pdbx_strand_id
1 'polypeptide(L)'
;TDIGFNPLLLKAGNGSPSNPIQLASFPDFKGRNHSAFPFSSQSTGNFYIVMGDEVFPNGLENLINNKPSQPRGGFHFINFSDPDNPVEDAAYIVPEAGSHNQWVYGDMLLAAFYQGGIRILDISGELLGDLYKQEREIGYYLPQHRDGIIPNAPMVWGAQPLSLIH
;
A
#
# COMPACT_ATOMS: atom_id res chain seq x y z
N THR A 1 12.29 14.69 -12.15
CA THR A 1 13.21 13.53 -12.08
C THR A 1 12.59 12.53 -11.14
N ASP A 2 11.91 11.54 -11.72
CA ASP A 2 11.33 10.44 -10.95
C ASP A 2 12.48 9.58 -10.42
N ILE A 3 12.72 9.65 -9.13
CA ILE A 3 13.59 8.70 -8.45
C ILE A 3 12.72 7.47 -8.18
N GLY A 4 12.50 6.68 -9.23
CA GLY A 4 11.82 5.40 -9.09
C GLY A 4 12.74 4.41 -8.40
N PHE A 5 12.41 4.00 -7.18
CA PHE A 5 13.04 2.85 -6.55
C PHE A 5 12.29 1.60 -7.00
N ASN A 6 12.93 0.75 -7.75
CA ASN A 6 12.34 -0.55 -8.10
C ASN A 6 12.35 -1.47 -6.88
N PRO A 7 11.26 -2.17 -6.60
CA PRO A 7 11.23 -3.16 -5.53
C PRO A 7 12.22 -4.29 -5.81
N LEU A 8 12.99 -4.64 -4.77
CA LEU A 8 13.97 -5.72 -4.82
C LEU A 8 13.60 -6.79 -3.80
N LEU A 9 13.55 -8.02 -4.24
CA LEU A 9 13.49 -9.17 -3.36
C LEU A 9 14.90 -9.63 -3.01
N LEU A 10 15.25 -9.60 -1.72
CA LEU A 10 16.56 -9.97 -1.21
C LEU A 10 16.47 -11.25 -0.37
N LYS A 11 17.41 -12.16 -0.58
CA LYS A 11 17.55 -13.37 0.23
C LYS A 11 18.75 -13.27 1.16
N ALA A 12 18.53 -13.60 2.42
CA ALA A 12 19.61 -13.73 3.40
C ALA A 12 20.26 -15.14 3.44
N GLY A 13 19.77 -16.11 2.66
CA GLY A 13 20.18 -17.51 2.75
C GLY A 13 21.67 -17.78 2.46
N ASN A 14 22.24 -17.20 1.41
CA ASN A 14 23.67 -17.25 1.08
C ASN A 14 24.34 -15.87 1.20
N GLY A 15 23.61 -14.88 1.66
CA GLY A 15 24.08 -13.57 2.02
C GLY A 15 24.01 -13.33 3.52
N SER A 16 24.29 -12.13 3.93
CA SER A 16 24.12 -11.67 5.31
C SER A 16 23.36 -10.35 5.32
N PRO A 17 22.86 -9.87 6.47
CA PRO A 17 22.26 -8.54 6.56
C PRO A 17 23.18 -7.41 6.06
N SER A 18 24.49 -7.60 6.17
CA SER A 18 25.50 -6.66 5.66
C SER A 18 25.92 -6.90 4.21
N ASN A 19 25.52 -8.03 3.63
CA ASN A 19 25.80 -8.37 2.24
C ASN A 19 24.61 -9.16 1.64
N PRO A 20 23.47 -8.52 1.43
CA PRO A 20 22.27 -9.18 0.92
C PRO A 20 22.47 -9.56 -0.56
N ILE A 21 21.84 -10.66 -0.96
CA ILE A 21 21.82 -11.13 -2.34
C ILE A 21 20.47 -10.78 -2.96
N GLN A 22 20.51 -10.08 -4.09
CA GLN A 22 19.31 -9.80 -4.87
C GLN A 22 18.78 -11.11 -5.49
N LEU A 23 17.52 -11.42 -5.28
CA LEU A 23 16.83 -12.55 -5.91
C LEU A 23 16.03 -12.13 -7.14
N ALA A 24 15.32 -11.02 -7.03
CA ALA A 24 14.43 -10.53 -8.06
C ALA A 24 14.35 -9.00 -8.02
N SER A 25 13.86 -8.41 -9.10
CA SER A 25 13.46 -6.99 -9.16
C SER A 25 12.23 -6.85 -10.05
N PHE A 26 11.41 -5.85 -9.75
CA PHE A 26 10.30 -5.44 -10.60
C PHE A 26 10.61 -4.06 -11.18
N PRO A 27 11.19 -3.98 -12.40
CA PRO A 27 11.73 -2.73 -12.95
C PRO A 27 10.65 -1.79 -13.51
N ASP A 28 9.46 -2.29 -13.78
CA ASP A 28 8.42 -1.54 -14.50
C ASP A 28 7.50 -0.72 -13.57
N PHE A 29 7.79 -0.69 -12.28
CA PHE A 29 7.01 0.08 -11.33
C PHE A 29 7.12 1.58 -11.60
N LYS A 30 5.97 2.22 -11.85
CA LYS A 30 5.88 3.63 -12.19
C LYS A 30 5.21 4.40 -11.06
N GLY A 31 5.93 4.63 -9.99
CA GLY A 31 5.41 5.35 -8.84
C GLY A 31 6.54 5.83 -7.93
N ARG A 32 6.15 6.50 -6.85
CA ARG A 32 7.06 6.88 -5.76
C ARG A 32 7.02 5.83 -4.68
N ASN A 33 7.78 4.77 -4.84
CA ASN A 33 7.91 3.73 -3.82
C ASN A 33 8.30 4.33 -2.48
N HIS A 34 7.40 4.22 -1.53
CA HIS A 34 7.58 4.71 -0.18
C HIS A 34 7.70 3.57 0.82
N SER A 35 6.87 2.55 0.65
CA SER A 35 6.78 1.44 1.58
C SER A 35 6.63 0.11 0.85
N ALA A 36 7.09 -0.97 1.47
CA ALA A 36 6.96 -2.33 0.96
C ALA A 36 6.62 -3.28 2.11
N PHE A 37 5.61 -4.12 1.92
CA PHE A 37 5.22 -5.12 2.89
C PHE A 37 5.15 -6.50 2.24
N PRO A 38 6.07 -7.44 2.58
CA PRO A 38 6.03 -8.81 2.07
C PRO A 38 4.99 -9.64 2.82
N PHE A 39 4.22 -10.44 2.10
CA PHE A 39 3.31 -11.41 2.69
C PHE A 39 3.08 -12.62 1.78
N SER A 40 2.68 -13.75 2.37
CA SER A 40 2.14 -14.87 1.62
C SER A 40 0.63 -14.90 1.84
N SER A 41 -0.13 -14.90 0.76
CA SER A 41 -1.58 -15.04 0.81
C SER A 41 -1.95 -16.34 1.50
N GLN A 42 -2.79 -16.28 2.52
CA GLN A 42 -3.25 -17.47 3.23
C GLN A 42 -4.22 -18.30 2.39
N SER A 43 -4.93 -17.67 1.49
CA SER A 43 -5.94 -18.30 0.64
C SER A 43 -5.35 -18.93 -0.63
N THR A 44 -4.30 -18.36 -1.22
CA THR A 44 -3.71 -18.86 -2.48
C THR A 44 -2.31 -19.43 -2.33
N GLY A 45 -1.58 -19.04 -1.28
CA GLY A 45 -0.18 -19.37 -1.09
C GLY A 45 0.79 -18.52 -1.91
N ASN A 46 0.30 -17.63 -2.76
CA ASN A 46 1.13 -16.74 -3.54
C ASN A 46 1.92 -15.78 -2.65
N PHE A 47 3.16 -15.50 -3.04
CA PHE A 47 4.01 -14.53 -2.34
C PHE A 47 3.96 -13.17 -3.03
N TYR A 48 3.53 -12.18 -2.27
CA TYR A 48 3.39 -10.81 -2.72
C TYR A 48 4.30 -9.85 -1.96
N ILE A 49 4.66 -8.76 -2.62
CA ILE A 49 5.08 -7.53 -1.96
C ILE A 49 4.05 -6.47 -2.29
N VAL A 50 3.37 -5.94 -1.26
CA VAL A 50 2.53 -4.75 -1.41
C VAL A 50 3.42 -3.53 -1.40
N MET A 51 3.44 -2.83 -2.52
CA MET A 51 4.19 -1.58 -2.68
C MET A 51 3.27 -0.39 -2.45
N GLY A 52 3.65 0.48 -1.52
CA GLY A 52 2.97 1.75 -1.32
C GLY A 52 3.58 2.85 -2.19
N ASP A 53 2.78 3.40 -3.09
CA ASP A 53 3.13 4.57 -3.90
C ASP A 53 2.66 5.82 -3.17
N GLU A 54 3.56 6.46 -2.43
CA GLU A 54 3.21 7.67 -1.69
C GLU A 54 3.10 8.88 -2.62
N VAL A 55 1.90 9.41 -2.73
CA VAL A 55 1.70 10.70 -3.36
C VAL A 55 0.80 11.57 -2.49
N PHE A 56 1.30 12.74 -2.13
CA PHE A 56 0.51 13.76 -1.49
C PHE A 56 -0.52 14.34 -2.48
N PRO A 57 -1.79 14.52 -2.10
CA PRO A 57 -2.73 15.21 -2.95
C PRO A 57 -2.22 16.63 -3.26
N ASN A 58 -2.49 17.13 -4.46
CA ASN A 58 -2.04 18.44 -4.90
C ASN A 58 -2.62 19.55 -4.02
N GLY A 59 -1.73 20.16 -3.22
CA GLY A 59 -2.01 21.34 -2.41
C GLY A 59 -2.88 21.06 -1.17
N LEU A 60 -2.62 21.78 -0.12
CA LEU A 60 -3.44 21.77 1.10
C LEU A 60 -4.87 22.29 0.85
N GLU A 61 -5.04 23.15 -0.12
CA GLU A 61 -6.36 23.66 -0.54
C GLU A 61 -7.30 22.55 -1.01
N ASN A 62 -6.78 21.47 -1.60
CA ASN A 62 -7.59 20.32 -2.00
C ASN A 62 -8.07 19.51 -0.78
N LEU A 63 -7.30 19.49 0.29
CA LEU A 63 -7.70 18.90 1.56
C LEU A 63 -8.76 19.75 2.27
N ILE A 64 -8.58 21.08 2.26
CA ILE A 64 -9.52 22.02 2.90
C ILE A 64 -10.88 21.99 2.20
N ASN A 65 -10.90 21.87 0.88
CA ASN A 65 -12.14 21.87 0.09
C ASN A 65 -12.77 20.48 -0.09
N ASN A 66 -12.16 19.42 0.48
CA ASN A 66 -12.60 18.03 0.35
C ASN A 66 -12.82 17.59 -1.11
N LYS A 67 -12.03 18.12 -2.03
CA LYS A 67 -12.11 17.82 -3.46
C LYS A 67 -10.73 17.53 -4.00
N PRO A 68 -10.13 16.38 -3.70
CA PRO A 68 -8.96 15.96 -4.46
C PRO A 68 -9.35 15.78 -5.92
N SER A 69 -8.62 16.42 -6.80
CA SER A 69 -8.96 16.44 -8.22
C SER A 69 -8.52 15.16 -8.96
N GLN A 70 -7.68 14.32 -8.33
CA GLN A 70 -7.15 13.10 -8.94
C GLN A 70 -6.67 12.12 -7.88
N PRO A 71 -6.81 10.79 -8.12
CA PRO A 71 -6.19 9.78 -7.27
C PRO A 71 -4.67 9.97 -7.26
N ARG A 72 -4.07 9.78 -6.10
CA ARG A 72 -2.64 10.00 -5.92
C ARG A 72 -2.02 8.86 -5.15
N GLY A 73 -1.19 8.09 -5.86
CA GLY A 73 -0.60 6.90 -5.30
C GLY A 73 -1.60 5.77 -5.12
N GLY A 74 -1.22 4.76 -4.37
CA GLY A 74 -2.03 3.58 -4.11
C GLY A 74 -1.18 2.46 -3.57
N PHE A 75 -1.77 1.27 -3.49
CA PHE A 75 -1.09 0.07 -3.08
C PHE A 75 -1.11 -0.94 -4.23
N HIS A 76 0.08 -1.39 -4.63
CA HIS A 76 0.32 -2.25 -5.76
C HIS A 76 0.76 -3.63 -5.26
N PHE A 77 0.14 -4.68 -5.75
CA PHE A 77 0.40 -6.06 -5.35
C PHE A 77 1.29 -6.72 -6.38
N ILE A 78 2.58 -6.77 -6.10
CA ILE A 78 3.56 -7.40 -6.97
C ILE A 78 3.73 -8.85 -6.55
N ASN A 79 3.39 -9.77 -7.45
CA ASN A 79 3.52 -11.20 -7.25
C ASN A 79 4.96 -11.63 -7.54
N PHE A 80 5.63 -12.16 -6.52
CA PHE A 80 6.98 -12.71 -6.58
C PHE A 80 6.98 -14.23 -6.37
N SER A 81 5.86 -14.92 -6.58
CA SER A 81 5.82 -16.39 -6.48
C SER A 81 6.75 -17.05 -7.49
N ASP A 82 6.93 -16.43 -8.65
CA ASP A 82 8.02 -16.69 -9.59
C ASP A 82 9.00 -15.51 -9.58
N PRO A 83 10.16 -15.64 -8.89
CA PRO A 83 11.13 -14.56 -8.80
C PRO A 83 11.75 -14.15 -10.14
N ASP A 84 11.76 -15.04 -11.14
CA ASP A 84 12.31 -14.77 -12.45
C ASP A 84 11.35 -13.94 -13.32
N ASN A 85 10.04 -13.97 -12.99
CA ASN A 85 8.98 -13.27 -13.72
C ASN A 85 8.00 -12.57 -12.77
N PRO A 86 8.43 -11.59 -11.97
CA PRO A 86 7.52 -10.87 -11.08
C PRO A 86 6.52 -10.03 -11.89
N VAL A 87 5.25 -10.03 -11.46
CA VAL A 87 4.18 -9.30 -12.14
C VAL A 87 3.34 -8.49 -11.15
N GLU A 88 2.83 -7.36 -11.59
CA GLU A 88 1.79 -6.64 -10.86
C GLU A 88 0.43 -7.26 -11.16
N ASP A 89 -0.13 -7.99 -10.20
CA ASP A 89 -1.42 -8.65 -10.36
C ASP A 89 -2.58 -7.67 -10.13
N ALA A 90 -2.45 -6.80 -9.12
CA ALA A 90 -3.53 -5.91 -8.72
C ALA A 90 -3.03 -4.60 -8.14
N ALA A 91 -3.93 -3.61 -8.10
CA ALA A 91 -3.73 -2.35 -7.39
C ALA A 91 -5.00 -1.92 -6.66
N TYR A 92 -4.82 -1.19 -5.56
CA TYR A 92 -5.88 -0.52 -4.83
C TYR A 92 -5.61 0.97 -4.75
N ILE A 93 -6.40 1.75 -5.48
CA ILE A 93 -6.26 3.20 -5.60
C ILE A 93 -7.59 3.84 -5.22
N VAL A 94 -7.59 4.65 -4.17
CA VAL A 94 -8.76 5.43 -3.75
C VAL A 94 -8.81 6.72 -4.57
N PRO A 95 -9.88 6.96 -5.34
CA PRO A 95 -9.93 8.08 -6.29
C PRO A 95 -9.74 9.47 -5.67
N GLU A 96 -10.16 9.64 -4.43
CA GLU A 96 -10.17 10.92 -3.73
C GLU A 96 -9.03 11.10 -2.73
N ALA A 97 -8.09 10.15 -2.61
CA ALA A 97 -7.11 10.18 -1.54
C ALA A 97 -5.69 9.86 -1.99
N GLY A 98 -4.72 10.34 -1.23
CA GLY A 98 -3.32 9.99 -1.36
C GLY A 98 -2.92 8.90 -0.35
N SER A 99 -2.11 7.94 -0.78
CA SER A 99 -1.66 6.81 0.04
C SER A 99 -0.36 7.11 0.79
N HIS A 100 -0.14 6.38 1.89
CA HIS A 100 1.11 6.41 2.66
C HIS A 100 1.54 4.99 3.05
N ASN A 101 1.36 4.56 4.30
CA ASN A 101 1.81 3.26 4.77
C ASN A 101 0.68 2.21 4.77
N GLN A 102 1.10 0.96 4.75
CA GLN A 102 0.21 -0.20 4.84
C GLN A 102 0.71 -1.23 5.83
N TRP A 103 -0.18 -2.13 6.23
CA TRP A 103 0.11 -3.31 7.02
C TRP A 103 -0.76 -4.47 6.55
N VAL A 104 -0.17 -5.65 6.42
CA VAL A 104 -0.93 -6.88 6.13
C VAL A 104 -1.09 -7.68 7.41
N TYR A 105 -2.31 -8.15 7.66
CA TYR A 105 -2.64 -9.06 8.75
C TYR A 105 -3.56 -10.17 8.24
N GLY A 106 -3.02 -11.38 8.12
CA GLY A 106 -3.72 -12.46 7.41
C GLY A 106 -3.99 -12.07 5.96
N ASP A 107 -5.19 -12.30 5.50
CA ASP A 107 -5.67 -11.86 4.19
C ASP A 107 -6.42 -10.51 4.27
N MET A 108 -5.97 -9.61 5.15
CA MET A 108 -6.45 -8.23 5.23
C MET A 108 -5.31 -7.23 5.03
N LEU A 109 -5.55 -6.19 4.24
CA LEU A 109 -4.67 -5.03 4.14
C LEU A 109 -5.27 -3.86 4.93
N LEU A 110 -4.49 -3.31 5.86
CA LEU A 110 -4.78 -2.03 6.50
C LEU A 110 -3.98 -0.96 5.76
N ALA A 111 -4.68 -0.06 5.11
CA ALA A 111 -4.11 0.96 4.24
C ALA A 111 -4.35 2.36 4.81
N ALA A 112 -3.30 3.16 4.92
CA ALA A 112 -3.40 4.55 5.32
C ALA A 112 -3.46 5.44 4.09
N PHE A 113 -4.52 6.22 4.01
CA PHE A 113 -4.69 7.26 3.01
C PHE A 113 -4.84 8.59 3.74
N TYR A 114 -3.97 9.53 3.49
CA TYR A 114 -3.96 10.81 4.18
C TYR A 114 -5.37 11.32 4.54
N GLN A 115 -6.04 12.02 3.64
CA GLN A 115 -7.41 12.50 3.85
C GLN A 115 -8.47 11.41 3.64
N GLY A 116 -8.11 10.29 3.06
CA GLY A 116 -8.98 9.12 2.90
C GLY A 116 -9.10 8.26 4.16
N GLY A 117 -8.31 8.57 5.19
CA GLY A 117 -8.36 7.84 6.46
C GLY A 117 -7.70 6.46 6.42
N ILE A 118 -8.20 5.56 7.24
CA ILE A 118 -7.80 4.16 7.28
C ILE A 118 -8.79 3.37 6.42
N ARG A 119 -8.27 2.51 5.55
CA ARG A 119 -9.05 1.58 4.73
C ARG A 119 -8.67 0.15 5.05
N ILE A 120 -9.63 -0.74 5.09
CA ILE A 120 -9.42 -2.16 5.34
C ILE A 120 -9.95 -2.92 4.14
N LEU A 121 -9.06 -3.71 3.52
CA LEU A 121 -9.38 -4.50 2.33
C LEU A 121 -9.34 -5.98 2.64
N ASP A 122 -10.24 -6.73 2.02
CA ASP A 122 -10.13 -8.16 1.84
C ASP A 122 -9.18 -8.43 0.67
N ILE A 123 -8.03 -9.04 0.98
CA ILE A 123 -7.02 -9.47 0.01
C ILE A 123 -6.96 -10.99 -0.09
N SER A 124 -8.04 -11.69 0.28
CA SER A 124 -8.18 -13.13 0.09
C SER A 124 -8.45 -13.50 -1.37
N GLY A 125 -8.17 -14.75 -1.72
CA GLY A 125 -8.35 -15.25 -3.07
C GLY A 125 -7.37 -14.65 -4.09
N GLU A 126 -7.72 -14.73 -5.36
CA GLU A 126 -6.90 -14.16 -6.42
C GLU A 126 -6.99 -12.63 -6.40
N LEU A 127 -5.83 -11.99 -6.53
CA LEU A 127 -5.71 -10.54 -6.64
C LEU A 127 -5.48 -10.19 -8.10
N LEU A 128 -6.45 -9.53 -8.73
CA LEU A 128 -6.40 -9.17 -10.15
C LEU A 128 -6.94 -7.77 -10.40
N GLY A 129 -6.15 -6.94 -11.06
CA GLY A 129 -6.58 -5.63 -11.56
C GLY A 129 -6.95 -4.62 -10.48
N ASP A 130 -8.06 -3.93 -10.63
CA ASP A 130 -8.47 -2.81 -9.77
C ASP A 130 -9.34 -3.28 -8.59
N LEU A 131 -8.74 -3.39 -7.41
CA LEU A 131 -9.42 -3.89 -6.21
C LEU A 131 -10.46 -2.89 -5.65
N TYR A 132 -10.30 -1.59 -5.93
CA TYR A 132 -11.29 -0.59 -5.54
C TYR A 132 -12.59 -0.80 -6.33
N LYS A 133 -12.50 -0.98 -7.64
CA LYS A 133 -13.67 -1.27 -8.49
C LYS A 133 -14.31 -2.62 -8.22
N GLN A 134 -13.56 -3.56 -7.65
CA GLN A 134 -14.07 -4.86 -7.22
C GLN A 134 -14.74 -4.82 -5.85
N GLU A 135 -14.83 -3.63 -5.22
CA GLU A 135 -15.46 -3.44 -3.92
C GLU A 135 -14.82 -4.30 -2.81
N ARG A 136 -13.49 -4.49 -2.90
CA ARG A 136 -12.73 -5.27 -1.91
C ARG A 136 -12.55 -4.54 -0.58
N GLU A 137 -12.97 -3.29 -0.46
CA GLU A 137 -12.96 -2.54 0.79
C GLU A 137 -14.06 -3.06 1.72
N ILE A 138 -13.67 -3.59 2.89
CA ILE A 138 -14.58 -4.15 3.90
C ILE A 138 -14.80 -3.21 5.07
N GLY A 139 -14.08 -2.11 5.14
CA GLY A 139 -14.26 -1.09 6.17
C GLY A 139 -13.35 0.11 5.99
N TYR A 140 -13.78 1.24 6.56
CA TYR A 140 -12.96 2.43 6.62
C TYR A 140 -13.23 3.23 7.89
N TYR A 141 -12.26 4.06 8.29
CA TYR A 141 -12.40 4.99 9.40
C TYR A 141 -11.73 6.32 9.07
N LEU A 142 -12.45 7.41 9.25
CA LEU A 142 -11.99 8.78 9.01
C LEU A 142 -11.72 9.46 10.36
N PRO A 143 -10.52 9.32 10.95
CA PRO A 143 -10.17 10.00 12.19
C PRO A 143 -10.02 11.48 11.93
N GLN A 144 -10.88 12.29 12.51
CA GLN A 144 -10.85 13.74 12.35
C GLN A 144 -11.11 14.44 13.66
N HIS A 145 -10.46 15.56 13.86
CA HIS A 145 -10.63 16.40 15.05
C HIS A 145 -10.55 17.88 14.66
N ARG A 146 -11.31 18.72 15.36
CA ARG A 146 -11.32 20.18 15.11
C ARG A 146 -9.95 20.85 15.29
N ASP A 147 -9.12 20.31 16.20
CA ASP A 147 -7.78 20.78 16.51
C ASP A 147 -6.68 19.89 15.87
N GLY A 148 -7.03 19.13 14.82
CA GLY A 148 -6.07 18.32 14.06
C GLY A 148 -5.15 19.17 13.19
N ILE A 149 -4.15 18.53 12.57
CA ILE A 149 -3.21 19.17 11.61
C ILE A 149 -3.98 19.90 10.51
N ILE A 150 -5.03 19.27 10.02
CA ILE A 150 -6.05 19.88 9.16
C ILE A 150 -7.36 19.81 9.93
N PRO A 151 -7.94 20.93 10.34
CA PRO A 151 -9.16 20.91 11.10
C PRO A 151 -10.30 20.18 10.39
N ASN A 152 -10.93 19.25 11.10
CA ASN A 152 -12.06 18.45 10.60
C ASN A 152 -11.75 17.58 9.37
N ALA A 153 -10.50 17.26 9.13
CA ALA A 153 -10.09 16.34 8.07
C ALA A 153 -9.14 15.26 8.60
N PRO A 154 -9.22 14.03 8.08
CA PRO A 154 -8.23 13.02 8.39
C PRO A 154 -6.85 13.38 7.86
N MET A 155 -5.82 12.90 8.54
CA MET A 155 -4.43 12.94 8.08
C MET A 155 -3.73 11.68 8.58
N VAL A 156 -3.96 10.56 7.89
CA VAL A 156 -3.51 9.24 8.32
C VAL A 156 -2.27 8.83 7.56
N TRP A 157 -1.19 8.56 8.28
CA TRP A 157 0.09 8.13 7.73
C TRP A 157 0.34 6.63 7.88
N GLY A 158 -0.31 5.99 8.84
CA GLY A 158 -0.16 4.57 9.09
C GLY A 158 -1.30 4.02 9.90
N ALA A 159 -1.56 2.72 9.69
CA ALA A 159 -2.48 1.92 10.46
C ALA A 159 -1.88 0.53 10.59
N GLN A 160 -1.91 -0.02 11.79
CA GLN A 160 -1.46 -1.38 12.03
C GLN A 160 -2.35 -2.03 13.10
N PRO A 161 -2.56 -3.36 13.03
CA PRO A 161 -3.33 -4.06 14.04
C PRO A 161 -2.57 -4.06 15.36
N LEU A 162 -3.27 -3.80 16.45
CA LEU A 162 -2.73 -4.00 17.78
C LEU A 162 -2.95 -5.46 18.17
N SER A 163 -1.88 -6.24 18.27
CA SER A 163 -1.93 -7.55 18.90
C SER A 163 -1.89 -7.38 20.41
N LEU A 164 -3.04 -7.58 21.05
CA LEU A 164 -3.10 -7.72 22.50
C LEU A 164 -2.59 -9.11 22.85
N ILE A 165 -1.29 -9.24 23.05
CA ILE A 165 -0.73 -10.42 23.68
C ILE A 165 -0.99 -10.28 25.18
N HIS A 166 -1.92 -11.05 25.66
CA HIS A 166 -2.19 -11.21 27.10
C HIS A 166 -1.56 -12.51 27.60
#